data_bae7ae3a0846f0e3f6c23df2ea1af40d
#
_entry.id   bae7ae3a0846f0e3f6c23df2ea1af40d
#
_cell.length_a   1.000
_cell.length_b   1.000
_cell.length_c   1.000
_cell.angle_alpha   90.00
_cell.angle_beta   90.00
_cell.angle_gamma   90.00
#
_symmetry.space_group_name_H-M   'P 1'
#
loop_
_entity.id
_entity.type
_entity.pdbx_description
1 polymer ?
#
loop_
_entity_poly.entity_id
_entity_poly.type
_entity_poly.pdbx_seq_one_letter_code
_entity_poly.pdbx_strand_id
1 'polypeptide(L)'
;KLTLAVVCVMFSTSLFAQKIGYVNTDEIITNMKETQDAYTQLEAYAKDLQAQMETIQVEFNNKLQEYQNATETMTDAVRQLKEKELTDLNTRIQEFQQVAQQDLQKKENELLAPIYEKVKNTIDEVAKAGGYTIILPGNALIYVDAAQVKDIASDVKAKLGITTPAAQ
;
A
#
# COMPACT_ATOMS: atom_id res chain seq x y z
N LYS A 1 -42.91 33.95 -45.54
CA LYS A 1 -41.96 34.53 -44.56
C LYS A 1 -42.13 33.95 -43.15
N LEU A 2 -43.01 32.96 -42.95
CA LEU A 2 -43.26 32.35 -41.63
C LEU A 2 -42.62 30.94 -41.46
N THR A 3 -42.05 30.43 -42.53
CA THR A 3 -41.45 29.05 -42.53
C THR A 3 -39.97 29.01 -42.14
N LEU A 4 -39.31 30.16 -42.01
CA LEU A 4 -37.88 30.22 -41.66
C LEU A 4 -37.62 30.33 -40.15
N ALA A 5 -38.66 30.62 -39.34
CA ALA A 5 -38.52 30.76 -37.87
C ALA A 5 -38.63 29.42 -37.12
N VAL A 6 -39.15 28.35 -37.75
CA VAL A 6 -39.40 27.06 -37.07
C VAL A 6 -38.19 26.12 -37.12
N VAL A 7 -37.21 26.37 -38.01
CA VAL A 7 -36.03 25.52 -38.15
C VAL A 7 -34.92 25.84 -37.12
N CYS A 8 -34.91 27.00 -36.49
CA CYS A 8 -33.91 27.39 -35.49
C CYS A 8 -34.11 26.82 -34.09
N VAL A 9 -35.24 26.15 -33.78
CA VAL A 9 -35.53 25.68 -32.42
C VAL A 9 -35.13 24.21 -32.21
N MET A 10 -34.73 23.50 -33.26
CA MET A 10 -34.40 22.06 -33.17
C MET A 10 -32.90 21.77 -32.99
N PHE A 11 -32.03 22.81 -32.88
CA PHE A 11 -30.63 22.63 -32.48
C PHE A 11 -30.42 23.01 -31.01
N SER A 12 -31.28 22.51 -30.11
CA SER A 12 -30.91 22.34 -28.73
C SER A 12 -29.89 21.19 -28.70
N THR A 13 -28.66 21.48 -29.09
CA THR A 13 -27.55 20.59 -28.79
C THR A 13 -27.60 20.33 -27.30
N SER A 14 -27.95 19.12 -26.93
CA SER A 14 -27.72 18.61 -25.57
C SER A 14 -26.22 18.83 -25.30
N LEU A 15 -25.90 19.95 -24.65
CA LEU A 15 -24.63 20.11 -24.00
C LEU A 15 -24.59 18.94 -23.02
N PHE A 16 -23.95 17.86 -23.40
CA PHE A 16 -23.57 16.80 -22.48
C PHE A 16 -22.69 17.49 -21.44
N ALA A 17 -23.32 17.98 -20.37
CA ALA A 17 -22.60 18.49 -19.24
C ALA A 17 -21.67 17.36 -18.80
N GLN A 18 -20.36 17.59 -18.94
CA GLN A 18 -19.38 16.59 -18.56
C GLN A 18 -19.59 16.27 -17.10
N LYS A 19 -20.04 15.05 -16.81
CA LYS A 19 -20.30 14.62 -15.44
C LYS A 19 -18.95 14.35 -14.77
N ILE A 20 -18.62 15.16 -13.79
CA ILE A 20 -17.38 15.03 -13.01
C ILE A 20 -17.74 14.47 -11.64
N GLY A 21 -16.94 13.53 -11.16
CA GLY A 21 -17.03 13.01 -9.81
C GLY A 21 -15.66 13.07 -9.13
N TYR A 22 -15.66 12.77 -7.85
CA TYR A 22 -14.42 12.58 -7.07
C TYR A 22 -14.58 11.44 -6.08
N VAL A 23 -13.46 10.90 -5.64
CA VAL A 23 -13.42 9.84 -4.62
C VAL A 23 -12.11 9.90 -3.83
N ASN A 24 -12.19 9.76 -2.51
CA ASN A 24 -11.02 9.55 -1.68
C ASN A 24 -10.71 8.05 -1.61
N THR A 25 -9.76 7.61 -2.42
CA THR A 25 -9.34 6.20 -2.49
C THR A 25 -8.68 5.71 -1.21
N ASP A 26 -7.91 6.57 -0.52
CA ASP A 26 -7.19 6.20 0.68
C ASP A 26 -8.16 5.88 1.82
N GLU A 27 -9.25 6.64 1.94
CA GLU A 27 -10.32 6.37 2.91
C GLU A 27 -10.98 5.00 2.63
N ILE A 28 -11.24 4.70 1.36
CA ILE A 28 -11.84 3.41 0.98
C ILE A 28 -10.91 2.26 1.32
N ILE A 29 -9.64 2.34 0.88
CA ILE A 29 -8.63 1.29 1.08
C ILE A 29 -8.42 1.03 2.57
N THR A 30 -8.29 2.08 3.39
CA THR A 30 -8.07 1.94 4.84
C THR A 30 -9.24 1.21 5.54
N ASN A 31 -10.46 1.37 5.04
CA ASN A 31 -11.65 0.74 5.60
C ASN A 31 -11.93 -0.67 5.04
N MET A 32 -11.14 -1.18 4.11
CA MET A 32 -11.28 -2.53 3.56
C MET A 32 -10.77 -3.58 4.54
N LYS A 33 -11.53 -4.67 4.67
CA LYS A 33 -11.09 -5.82 5.48
C LYS A 33 -9.81 -6.44 4.92
N GLU A 34 -9.71 -6.54 3.59
CA GLU A 34 -8.51 -7.05 2.91
C GLU A 34 -7.25 -6.24 3.26
N THR A 35 -7.39 -4.92 3.45
CA THR A 35 -6.27 -4.06 3.88
C THR A 35 -5.85 -4.37 5.31
N GLN A 36 -6.80 -4.57 6.22
CA GLN A 36 -6.51 -4.96 7.60
C GLN A 36 -5.83 -6.33 7.67
N ASP A 37 -6.34 -7.29 6.87
CA ASP A 37 -5.75 -8.63 6.76
C ASP A 37 -4.33 -8.57 6.15
N ALA A 38 -4.09 -7.70 5.17
CA ALA A 38 -2.78 -7.47 4.56
C ALA A 38 -1.78 -6.90 5.57
N TYR A 39 -2.17 -5.89 6.36
CA TYR A 39 -1.31 -5.35 7.42
C TYR A 39 -1.02 -6.36 8.53
N THR A 40 -1.99 -7.19 8.89
CA THR A 40 -1.78 -8.28 9.86
C THR A 40 -0.73 -9.28 9.35
N GLN A 41 -0.80 -9.64 8.07
CA GLN A 41 0.19 -10.53 7.45
C GLN A 41 1.58 -9.86 7.36
N LEU A 42 1.63 -8.57 7.05
CA LEU A 42 2.87 -7.81 6.98
C LEU A 42 3.54 -7.71 8.35
N GLU A 43 2.75 -7.47 9.42
CA GLU A 43 3.24 -7.46 10.80
C GLU A 43 3.80 -8.83 11.22
N ALA A 44 3.10 -9.91 10.89
CA ALA A 44 3.59 -11.27 11.16
C ALA A 44 4.90 -11.56 10.43
N TYR A 45 5.01 -11.14 9.16
CA TYR A 45 6.22 -11.28 8.37
C TYR A 45 7.39 -10.47 8.93
N ALA A 46 7.13 -9.22 9.36
CA ALA A 46 8.14 -8.37 10.00
C ALA A 46 8.66 -8.99 11.32
N LYS A 47 7.78 -9.58 12.12
CA LYS A 47 8.15 -10.31 13.34
C LYS A 47 9.02 -11.54 13.06
N ASP A 48 8.73 -12.28 12.00
CA ASP A 48 9.55 -13.42 11.59
C ASP A 48 10.96 -12.99 11.17
N LEU A 49 11.08 -11.94 10.36
CA LEU A 49 12.37 -11.36 10.00
C LEU A 49 13.14 -10.86 11.24
N GLN A 50 12.46 -10.24 12.19
CA GLN A 50 13.06 -9.80 13.45
C GLN A 50 13.59 -10.99 14.28
N ALA A 51 12.84 -12.08 14.39
CA ALA A 51 13.27 -13.27 15.10
C ALA A 51 14.48 -13.94 14.45
N GLN A 52 14.52 -13.96 13.11
CA GLN A 52 15.69 -14.46 12.37
C GLN A 52 16.93 -13.58 12.62
N MET A 53 16.77 -12.26 12.62
CA MET A 53 17.86 -11.33 12.96
C MET A 53 18.37 -11.55 14.37
N GLU A 54 17.46 -11.68 15.33
CA GLU A 54 17.81 -11.94 16.73
C GLU A 54 18.62 -13.24 16.87
N THR A 55 18.27 -14.28 16.14
CA THR A 55 19.00 -15.55 16.12
C THR A 55 20.46 -15.34 15.67
N ILE A 56 20.69 -14.56 14.61
CA ILE A 56 22.03 -14.27 14.11
C ILE A 56 22.82 -13.41 15.13
N GLN A 57 22.16 -12.44 15.75
CA GLN A 57 22.77 -11.60 16.78
C GLN A 57 23.16 -12.38 18.03
N VAL A 58 22.31 -13.31 18.47
CA VAL A 58 22.62 -14.21 19.60
C VAL A 58 23.80 -15.11 19.27
N GLU A 59 23.86 -15.66 18.06
CA GLU A 59 25.02 -16.45 17.59
C GLU A 59 26.29 -15.61 17.63
N PHE A 60 26.28 -14.40 17.10
CA PHE A 60 27.41 -13.47 17.14
C PHE A 60 27.88 -13.18 18.57
N ASN A 61 26.96 -12.85 19.47
CA ASN A 61 27.27 -12.52 20.87
C ASN A 61 27.88 -13.73 21.60
N ASN A 62 27.36 -14.93 21.40
CA ASN A 62 27.90 -16.15 21.98
C ASN A 62 29.33 -16.41 21.48
N LYS A 63 29.55 -16.30 20.17
CA LYS A 63 30.89 -16.46 19.57
C LYS A 63 31.87 -15.41 20.05
N LEU A 64 31.42 -14.15 20.21
CA LEU A 64 32.23 -13.06 20.75
C LEU A 64 32.64 -13.34 22.20
N GLN A 65 31.70 -13.83 23.02
CA GLN A 65 31.97 -14.18 24.41
C GLN A 65 32.96 -15.36 24.52
N GLU A 66 32.80 -16.39 23.70
CA GLU A 66 33.72 -17.51 23.60
C GLU A 66 35.12 -17.03 23.21
N TYR A 67 35.24 -16.14 22.24
CA TYR A 67 36.51 -15.56 21.81
C TYR A 67 37.18 -14.78 22.94
N GLN A 68 36.44 -13.90 23.62
CA GLN A 68 36.97 -13.10 24.73
C GLN A 68 37.48 -13.96 25.90
N ASN A 69 36.70 -15.01 26.25
CA ASN A 69 37.06 -15.87 27.39
C ASN A 69 38.27 -16.76 27.13
N ALA A 70 38.59 -17.08 25.89
CA ALA A 70 39.65 -17.98 25.51
C ALA A 70 40.88 -17.30 24.88
N THR A 71 40.86 -15.97 24.72
CA THR A 71 41.91 -15.21 23.99
C THR A 71 43.32 -15.48 24.47
N GLU A 72 43.52 -15.60 25.78
CA GLU A 72 44.88 -15.82 26.37
C GLU A 72 45.43 -17.25 26.15
N THR A 73 44.56 -18.21 25.87
CA THR A 73 44.90 -19.62 25.73
C THR A 73 44.90 -20.12 24.29
N MET A 74 44.46 -19.30 23.35
CA MET A 74 44.36 -19.67 21.94
C MET A 74 45.73 -19.66 21.25
N THR A 75 45.94 -20.62 20.36
CA THR A 75 47.01 -20.52 19.37
C THR A 75 46.65 -19.48 18.31
N ASP A 76 47.69 -18.91 17.65
CA ASP A 76 47.44 -17.90 16.59
C ASP A 76 46.54 -18.43 15.49
N ALA A 77 46.63 -19.68 15.09
CA ALA A 77 45.75 -20.27 14.08
C ALA A 77 44.28 -20.33 14.53
N VAL A 78 44.04 -20.69 15.80
CA VAL A 78 42.67 -20.72 16.36
C VAL A 78 42.13 -19.30 16.51
N ARG A 79 42.97 -18.34 16.92
CA ARG A 79 42.58 -16.93 17.01
C ARG A 79 42.12 -16.40 15.66
N GLN A 80 42.93 -16.56 14.62
CA GLN A 80 42.56 -16.13 13.25
C GLN A 80 41.27 -16.76 12.76
N LEU A 81 41.04 -18.04 13.06
CA LEU A 81 39.78 -18.72 12.69
C LEU A 81 38.60 -18.06 13.38
N LYS A 82 38.69 -17.81 14.69
CA LYS A 82 37.61 -17.19 15.47
C LYS A 82 37.33 -15.74 15.04
N GLU A 83 38.37 -14.96 14.75
CA GLU A 83 38.23 -13.60 14.21
C GLU A 83 37.51 -13.60 12.85
N LYS A 84 37.84 -14.58 12.01
CA LYS A 84 37.16 -14.75 10.74
C LYS A 84 35.69 -15.12 10.95
N GLU A 85 35.35 -16.05 11.84
CA GLU A 85 33.97 -16.42 12.16
C GLU A 85 33.15 -15.18 12.62
N LEU A 86 33.72 -14.33 13.48
CA LEU A 86 33.07 -13.10 13.96
C LEU A 86 32.86 -12.09 12.82
N THR A 87 33.87 -11.95 11.94
CA THR A 87 33.76 -11.07 10.77
C THR A 87 32.68 -11.54 9.82
N ASP A 88 32.64 -12.84 9.55
CA ASP A 88 31.62 -13.45 8.66
C ASP A 88 30.20 -13.27 9.24
N LEU A 89 30.03 -13.45 10.57
CA LEU A 89 28.75 -13.21 11.24
C LEU A 89 28.33 -11.74 11.21
N ASN A 90 29.27 -10.81 11.42
CA ASN A 90 28.97 -9.39 11.32
C ASN A 90 28.54 -8.99 9.90
N THR A 91 29.21 -9.53 8.89
CA THR A 91 28.82 -9.34 7.48
C THR A 91 27.42 -9.89 7.23
N ARG A 92 27.13 -11.10 7.73
CA ARG A 92 25.81 -11.73 7.61
C ARG A 92 24.70 -10.91 8.28
N ILE A 93 24.97 -10.27 9.43
CA ILE A 93 24.02 -9.35 10.08
C ILE A 93 23.70 -8.18 9.16
N GLN A 94 24.72 -7.53 8.57
CA GLN A 94 24.54 -6.38 7.68
C GLN A 94 23.80 -6.76 6.40
N GLU A 95 24.16 -7.87 5.77
CA GLU A 95 23.48 -8.39 4.58
C GLU A 95 22.02 -8.73 4.87
N PHE A 96 21.77 -9.41 6.00
CA PHE A 96 20.40 -9.75 6.40
C PHE A 96 19.54 -8.51 6.62
N GLN A 97 20.05 -7.45 7.26
CA GLN A 97 19.33 -6.20 7.45
C GLN A 97 18.89 -5.60 6.12
N GLN A 98 19.79 -5.58 5.14
CA GLN A 98 19.47 -5.04 3.81
C GLN A 98 18.43 -5.89 3.08
N VAL A 99 18.61 -7.21 3.10
CA VAL A 99 17.68 -8.15 2.46
C VAL A 99 16.31 -8.09 3.14
N ALA A 100 16.26 -8.07 4.48
CA ALA A 100 15.01 -8.00 5.23
C ALA A 100 14.20 -6.73 4.91
N GLN A 101 14.85 -5.57 4.74
CA GLN A 101 14.16 -4.36 4.31
C GLN A 101 13.57 -4.48 2.91
N GLN A 102 14.32 -5.06 1.97
CA GLN A 102 13.84 -5.26 0.60
C GLN A 102 12.68 -6.26 0.56
N ASP A 103 12.79 -7.35 1.31
CA ASP A 103 11.76 -8.38 1.39
C ASP A 103 10.48 -7.85 2.03
N LEU A 104 10.59 -7.04 3.09
CA LEU A 104 9.44 -6.40 3.72
C LEU A 104 8.71 -5.47 2.74
N GLN A 105 9.44 -4.64 2.00
CA GLN A 105 8.86 -3.74 0.99
C GLN A 105 8.23 -4.51 -0.18
N LYS A 106 8.88 -5.59 -0.62
CA LYS A 106 8.33 -6.47 -1.64
C LYS A 106 7.03 -7.11 -1.15
N LYS A 107 7.03 -7.63 0.09
CA LYS A 107 5.85 -8.24 0.70
C LYS A 107 4.69 -7.27 0.83
N GLU A 108 4.96 -6.02 1.25
CA GLU A 108 3.97 -4.95 1.30
C GLU A 108 3.34 -4.70 -0.08
N ASN A 109 4.17 -4.53 -1.11
CA ASN A 109 3.67 -4.35 -2.48
C ASN A 109 2.85 -5.55 -2.97
N GLU A 110 3.28 -6.79 -2.69
CA GLU A 110 2.55 -8.00 -3.06
C GLU A 110 1.16 -8.08 -2.41
N LEU A 111 1.05 -7.64 -1.16
CA LEU A 111 -0.20 -7.67 -0.41
C LEU A 111 -1.14 -6.51 -0.79
N LEU A 112 -0.60 -5.32 -1.02
CA LEU A 112 -1.41 -4.13 -1.25
C LEU A 112 -1.75 -3.90 -2.74
N ALA A 113 -0.89 -4.29 -3.69
CA ALA A 113 -1.15 -4.07 -5.11
C ALA A 113 -2.50 -4.62 -5.59
N PRO A 114 -2.93 -5.85 -5.25
CA PRO A 114 -4.22 -6.38 -5.67
C PRO A 114 -5.40 -5.60 -5.06
N ILE A 115 -5.23 -5.01 -3.88
CA ILE A 115 -6.25 -4.18 -3.22
C ILE A 115 -6.42 -2.86 -3.98
N TYR A 116 -5.33 -2.19 -4.32
CA TYR A 116 -5.34 -0.98 -5.14
C TYR A 116 -5.99 -1.24 -6.51
N GLU A 117 -5.65 -2.35 -7.14
CA GLU A 117 -6.22 -2.73 -8.43
C GLU A 117 -7.73 -2.99 -8.32
N LYS A 118 -8.18 -3.70 -7.27
CA LYS A 118 -9.59 -3.94 -6.99
C LYS A 118 -10.37 -2.64 -6.83
N VAL A 119 -9.84 -1.69 -6.04
CA VAL A 119 -10.48 -0.39 -5.83
C VAL A 119 -10.54 0.40 -7.14
N LYS A 120 -9.42 0.46 -7.89
CA LYS A 120 -9.37 1.14 -9.18
C LYS A 120 -10.40 0.58 -10.17
N ASN A 121 -10.46 -0.73 -10.31
CA ASN A 121 -11.42 -1.39 -11.21
C ASN A 121 -12.87 -1.09 -10.77
N THR A 122 -13.14 -1.08 -9.47
CA THR A 122 -14.47 -0.74 -8.96
C THR A 122 -14.85 0.73 -9.23
N ILE A 123 -13.88 1.66 -9.10
CA ILE A 123 -14.09 3.07 -9.46
C ILE A 123 -14.39 3.19 -10.96
N ASP A 124 -13.65 2.50 -11.83
CA ASP A 124 -13.84 2.50 -13.27
C ASP A 124 -15.26 1.99 -13.64
N GLU A 125 -15.73 0.95 -12.96
CA GLU A 125 -17.07 0.39 -13.17
C GLU A 125 -18.18 1.36 -12.70
N VAL A 126 -18.02 1.98 -11.51
CA VAL A 126 -18.97 2.98 -11.00
C VAL A 126 -18.98 4.21 -11.90
N ALA A 127 -17.81 4.67 -12.35
CA ALA A 127 -17.70 5.80 -13.25
C ALA A 127 -18.41 5.55 -14.58
N LYS A 128 -18.21 4.39 -15.20
CA LYS A 128 -18.88 4.00 -16.44
C LYS A 128 -20.38 3.88 -16.26
N ALA A 129 -20.84 3.18 -15.22
CA ALA A 129 -22.26 3.01 -14.93
C ALA A 129 -22.96 4.34 -14.62
N GLY A 130 -22.25 5.27 -13.96
CA GLY A 130 -22.75 6.59 -13.61
C GLY A 130 -22.64 7.62 -14.73
N GLY A 131 -22.03 7.30 -15.88
CA GLY A 131 -21.82 8.23 -17.00
C GLY A 131 -20.85 9.36 -16.67
N TYR A 132 -19.89 9.14 -15.79
CA TYR A 132 -18.87 10.13 -15.49
C TYR A 132 -17.82 10.20 -16.59
N THR A 133 -17.42 11.44 -16.93
CA THR A 133 -16.34 11.69 -17.89
C THR A 133 -14.97 11.66 -17.21
N ILE A 134 -14.91 12.12 -15.96
CA ILE A 134 -13.68 12.19 -15.17
C ILE A 134 -14.03 11.90 -13.71
N ILE A 135 -13.17 11.14 -13.03
CA ILE A 135 -13.14 11.00 -11.56
C ILE A 135 -11.83 11.57 -11.05
N LEU A 136 -11.92 12.52 -10.13
CA LEU A 136 -10.78 13.19 -9.52
C LEU A 136 -10.42 12.56 -8.17
N PRO A 137 -9.13 12.56 -7.78
CA PRO A 137 -8.72 12.12 -6.45
C PRO A 137 -9.20 13.12 -5.39
N GLY A 138 -10.03 12.65 -4.44
CA GLY A 138 -10.65 13.51 -3.42
C GLY A 138 -9.64 14.15 -2.46
N ASN A 139 -8.52 13.48 -2.16
CA ASN A 139 -7.46 13.98 -1.31
C ASN A 139 -6.65 15.15 -1.90
N ALA A 140 -6.75 15.39 -3.22
CA ALA A 140 -6.10 16.51 -3.90
C ALA A 140 -7.02 17.74 -4.10
N LEU A 141 -8.29 17.66 -3.70
CA LEU A 141 -9.27 18.71 -3.89
C LEU A 141 -9.32 19.63 -2.67
N ILE A 142 -9.13 20.95 -2.91
CA ILE A 142 -9.23 21.96 -1.85
C ILE A 142 -10.68 22.44 -1.68
N TYR A 143 -11.44 22.52 -2.78
CA TYR A 143 -12.83 22.94 -2.80
C TYR A 143 -13.60 22.15 -3.84
N VAL A 144 -14.82 21.77 -3.50
CA VAL A 144 -15.77 21.07 -4.39
C VAL A 144 -17.15 21.71 -4.24
N ASP A 145 -17.74 22.12 -5.36
CA ASP A 145 -19.14 22.45 -5.39
C ASP A 145 -19.97 21.16 -5.51
N ALA A 146 -20.55 20.74 -4.39
CA ALA A 146 -21.34 19.51 -4.30
C ALA A 146 -22.58 19.48 -5.21
N ALA A 147 -23.02 20.63 -5.72
CA ALA A 147 -24.13 20.71 -6.68
C ALA A 147 -23.68 20.30 -8.10
N GLN A 148 -22.40 20.44 -8.42
CA GLN A 148 -21.86 20.19 -9.76
C GLN A 148 -20.96 18.93 -9.83
N VAL A 149 -20.28 18.59 -8.75
CA VAL A 149 -19.33 17.47 -8.70
C VAL A 149 -19.77 16.48 -7.63
N LYS A 150 -20.02 15.23 -8.02
CA LYS A 150 -20.53 14.22 -7.10
C LYS A 150 -19.40 13.44 -6.43
N ASP A 151 -19.50 13.25 -5.11
CA ASP A 151 -18.74 12.23 -4.38
C ASP A 151 -19.31 10.84 -4.72
N ILE A 152 -18.46 9.96 -5.24
CA ILE A 152 -18.84 8.58 -5.58
C ILE A 152 -18.36 7.56 -4.53
N ALA A 153 -17.82 8.00 -3.40
CA ALA A 153 -17.28 7.10 -2.38
C ALA A 153 -18.33 6.11 -1.87
N SER A 154 -19.57 6.55 -1.67
CA SER A 154 -20.68 5.69 -1.23
C SER A 154 -21.01 4.60 -2.26
N ASP A 155 -21.02 4.95 -3.55
CA ASP A 155 -21.31 4.03 -4.63
C ASP A 155 -20.20 2.97 -4.77
N VAL A 156 -18.94 3.40 -4.62
CA VAL A 156 -17.76 2.51 -4.63
C VAL A 156 -17.74 1.60 -3.40
N LYS A 157 -17.96 2.15 -2.19
CA LYS A 157 -18.03 1.37 -0.95
C LYS A 157 -19.13 0.29 -1.02
N ALA A 158 -20.32 0.67 -1.48
CA ALA A 158 -21.42 -0.28 -1.65
C ALA A 158 -21.05 -1.43 -2.61
N LYS A 159 -20.37 -1.12 -3.71
CA LYS A 159 -19.96 -2.13 -4.70
C LYS A 159 -18.82 -3.03 -4.19
N LEU A 160 -17.94 -2.51 -3.32
CA LEU A 160 -16.91 -3.27 -2.63
C LEU A 160 -17.45 -4.10 -1.45
N GLY A 161 -18.74 -3.94 -1.07
CA GLY A 161 -19.34 -4.60 0.08
C GLY A 161 -18.87 -4.02 1.43
N ILE A 162 -18.35 -2.78 1.43
CA ILE A 162 -17.94 -2.09 2.65
C ILE A 162 -19.18 -1.47 3.28
N THR A 163 -19.64 -2.02 4.40
CA THR A 163 -20.70 -1.40 5.19
C THR A 163 -20.11 -0.19 5.92
N THR A 164 -20.51 1.01 5.48
CA THR A 164 -20.21 2.22 6.24
C THR A 164 -21.03 2.15 7.54
N PRO A 165 -20.44 2.24 8.75
CA PRO A 165 -21.23 2.48 9.93
C PRO A 165 -21.99 3.78 9.71
N ALA A 166 -23.33 3.74 9.96
CA ALA A 166 -24.13 4.95 9.89
C ALA A 166 -23.47 6.02 10.76
N ALA A 167 -23.21 7.20 10.18
CA ALA A 167 -22.71 8.34 10.93
C ALA A 167 -23.70 8.63 12.07
N GLN A 168 -23.21 8.46 13.32
CA GLN A 168 -23.93 8.90 14.51
C GLN A 168 -23.74 10.40 14.68
#